data_b0b5ed6d1e009fc72367564b9a90669d
#
_entry.id   b0b5ed6d1e009fc72367564b9a90669d
#
_cell.length_a   1.000
_cell.length_b   1.000
_cell.length_c   1.000
_cell.angle_alpha   90.00
_cell.angle_beta   90.00
_cell.angle_gamma   90.00
#
_symmetry.space_group_name_H-M   'P 1'
#
loop_
_entity.id
_entity.type
_entity.pdbx_description
1 polymer ?
#
loop_
_entity_poly.entity_id
_entity_poly.type
_entity_poly.pdbx_seq_one_letter_code
_entity_poly.pdbx_strand_id
1 'polypeptide(L)'
;DISKYKGHDKDHLFIGSVSRYGNKLYYASTKKRGNSLTTRTKYLGSYTLGIDNENPKINAINFKNESWISKNNYLKVKISDEISGIKNYRATINDQWILMEYDTKTQLLTYDFNDNIIIETKNNLKIIVTDNVGNSSTFETIFYKK
;
A
#
# COMPACT_ATOMS: atom_id res chain seq x y z
N ASP A 1 -10.95 -15.97 18.69
CA ASP A 1 -10.30 -17.26 18.36
C ASP A 1 -10.52 -17.60 16.89
N ILE A 2 -9.42 -17.83 16.16
CA ILE A 2 -9.39 -18.16 14.74
C ILE A 2 -8.90 -19.58 14.47
N SER A 3 -8.97 -20.47 15.45
CA SER A 3 -8.50 -21.87 15.33
C SER A 3 -9.23 -22.67 14.25
N LYS A 4 -10.48 -22.30 13.96
CA LYS A 4 -11.30 -22.92 12.89
C LYS A 4 -10.86 -22.59 11.45
N TYR A 5 -10.11 -21.50 11.26
CA TYR A 5 -9.59 -21.12 9.96
C TYR A 5 -8.25 -21.81 9.69
N LYS A 6 -7.99 -22.20 8.46
CA LYS A 6 -6.80 -22.95 8.06
C LYS A 6 -6.14 -22.30 6.84
N GLY A 7 -4.84 -22.59 6.68
CA GLY A 7 -4.09 -22.20 5.48
C GLY A 7 -3.95 -20.68 5.33
N HIS A 8 -3.90 -20.26 4.08
CA HIS A 8 -3.68 -18.89 3.65
C HIS A 8 -4.72 -17.91 4.22
N ASP A 9 -5.98 -18.31 4.27
CA ASP A 9 -7.06 -17.47 4.81
C ASP A 9 -6.81 -17.03 6.24
N LYS A 10 -6.24 -17.90 7.07
CA LYS A 10 -5.94 -17.58 8.46
C LYS A 10 -4.93 -16.45 8.62
N ASP A 11 -4.01 -16.31 7.68
CA ASP A 11 -2.98 -15.28 7.73
C ASP A 11 -3.52 -13.91 7.32
N HIS A 12 -4.56 -13.88 6.52
CA HIS A 12 -5.18 -12.69 5.96
C HIS A 12 -6.45 -12.22 6.72
N LEU A 13 -6.72 -12.85 7.89
CA LEU A 13 -7.80 -12.42 8.77
C LEU A 13 -7.43 -11.16 9.55
N PHE A 14 -8.40 -10.27 9.70
CA PHE A 14 -8.29 -9.07 10.54
C PHE A 14 -9.58 -8.79 11.30
N ILE A 15 -9.50 -7.93 12.30
CA ILE A 15 -10.67 -7.37 12.97
C ILE A 15 -11.04 -6.07 12.26
N GLY A 16 -12.27 -5.95 11.83
CA GLY A 16 -12.81 -4.75 11.22
C GLY A 16 -13.95 -4.15 12.02
N SER A 17 -14.02 -2.83 12.07
CA SER A 17 -15.18 -2.11 12.56
C SER A 17 -16.24 -2.02 11.47
N VAL A 18 -17.49 -2.33 11.82
CA VAL A 18 -18.62 -2.29 10.90
C VAL A 18 -19.14 -0.86 10.80
N SER A 19 -19.35 -0.36 9.57
CA SER A 19 -19.95 0.96 9.37
C SER A 19 -21.34 1.04 10.00
N ARG A 20 -21.82 2.26 10.31
CA ARG A 20 -23.12 2.49 10.92
C ARG A 20 -24.30 1.83 10.16
N TYR A 21 -24.16 1.71 8.86
CA TYR A 21 -25.19 1.12 7.99
C TYR A 21 -24.93 -0.36 7.65
N GLY A 22 -23.86 -0.97 8.25
CA GLY A 22 -23.55 -2.39 8.08
C GLY A 22 -23.01 -2.80 6.70
N ASN A 23 -22.76 -1.85 5.80
CA ASN A 23 -22.41 -2.11 4.41
C ASN A 23 -20.89 -1.97 4.10
N LYS A 24 -20.08 -1.57 5.09
CA LYS A 24 -18.64 -1.41 4.94
C LYS A 24 -17.89 -1.84 6.18
N LEU A 25 -16.77 -2.49 5.97
CA LEU A 25 -15.85 -2.90 7.01
C LEU A 25 -14.58 -2.06 6.93
N TYR A 26 -14.17 -1.48 8.06
CA TYR A 26 -12.94 -0.70 8.17
C TYR A 26 -11.92 -1.46 9.02
N TYR A 27 -10.71 -1.61 8.53
CA TYR A 27 -9.63 -2.25 9.25
C TYR A 27 -9.43 -1.61 10.64
N ALA A 28 -9.47 -2.43 11.67
CA ALA A 28 -9.07 -2.04 13.03
C ALA A 28 -7.69 -2.64 13.32
N SER A 29 -6.77 -1.82 13.86
CA SER A 29 -5.37 -2.21 14.11
C SER A 29 -5.29 -3.57 14.81
N THR A 30 -5.13 -4.63 14.01
CA THR A 30 -5.23 -6.02 14.43
C THR A 30 -3.86 -6.55 14.80
N LYS A 31 -3.77 -7.20 15.98
CA LYS A 31 -2.58 -7.96 16.39
C LYS A 31 -2.91 -9.43 16.40
N LYS A 32 -2.10 -10.25 15.73
CA LYS A 32 -2.22 -11.70 15.68
C LYS A 32 -1.22 -12.36 16.66
N ARG A 33 -1.70 -13.26 17.48
CA ARG A 33 -0.86 -14.10 18.37
C ARG A 33 -1.42 -15.51 18.38
N GLY A 34 -0.72 -16.45 17.73
CA GLY A 34 -1.20 -17.82 17.59
C GLY A 34 -2.60 -17.86 16.95
N ASN A 35 -3.58 -18.38 17.67
CA ASN A 35 -4.98 -18.47 17.22
C ASN A 35 -5.86 -17.31 17.67
N SER A 36 -5.27 -16.24 18.18
CA SER A 36 -6.03 -15.08 18.66
C SER A 36 -5.74 -13.84 17.83
N LEU A 37 -6.79 -13.14 17.44
CA LEU A 37 -6.74 -11.77 16.91
C LEU A 37 -7.24 -10.83 18.01
N THR A 38 -6.51 -9.75 18.22
CA THR A 38 -6.85 -8.70 19.19
C THR A 38 -6.73 -7.32 18.58
N THR A 39 -7.61 -6.41 19.00
CA THR A 39 -7.52 -4.99 18.67
C THR A 39 -7.69 -4.14 19.92
N ARG A 40 -7.15 -2.93 19.91
CA ARG A 40 -7.44 -1.90 20.90
C ARG A 40 -8.19 -0.77 20.22
N THR A 41 -9.32 -0.39 20.78
CA THR A 41 -10.15 0.69 20.27
C THR A 41 -10.62 1.60 21.40
N LYS A 42 -10.78 2.90 21.09
CA LYS A 42 -11.45 3.86 21.98
C LYS A 42 -12.90 4.07 21.57
N TYR A 43 -13.32 3.49 20.44
CA TYR A 43 -14.65 3.69 19.89
C TYR A 43 -15.54 2.50 20.22
N LEU A 44 -16.75 2.81 20.68
CA LEU A 44 -17.82 1.83 20.81
C LEU A 44 -18.41 1.55 19.43
N GLY A 45 -18.76 0.31 19.16
CA GLY A 45 -19.35 -0.10 17.88
C GLY A 45 -19.33 -1.60 17.69
N SER A 46 -19.80 -2.03 16.54
CA SER A 46 -19.78 -3.43 16.14
C SER A 46 -18.47 -3.78 15.44
N TYR A 47 -17.91 -4.91 15.78
CA TYR A 47 -16.67 -5.44 15.21
C TYR A 47 -16.89 -6.87 14.73
N THR A 48 -16.27 -7.22 13.62
CA THR A 48 -16.32 -8.57 13.07
C THR A 48 -14.98 -8.97 12.47
N LEU A 49 -14.84 -10.22 12.10
CA LEU A 49 -13.71 -10.69 11.32
C LEU A 49 -13.92 -10.35 9.85
N GLY A 50 -12.88 -9.77 9.24
CA GLY A 50 -12.73 -9.64 7.79
C GLY A 50 -11.62 -10.54 7.29
N ILE A 51 -11.61 -10.79 6.00
CA ILE A 51 -10.55 -11.45 5.27
C ILE A 51 -10.16 -10.58 4.08
N ASP A 52 -8.86 -10.51 3.80
CA ASP A 52 -8.34 -9.78 2.66
C ASP A 52 -7.32 -10.65 1.91
N ASN A 53 -7.73 -11.17 0.79
CA ASN A 53 -6.89 -11.97 -0.10
C ASN A 53 -6.52 -11.20 -1.39
N GLU A 54 -6.80 -9.88 -1.43
CA GLU A 54 -6.46 -9.04 -2.57
C GLU A 54 -5.12 -8.34 -2.35
N ASN A 55 -4.34 -8.22 -3.40
CA ASN A 55 -3.11 -7.45 -3.37
C ASN A 55 -3.40 -5.95 -3.56
N PRO A 56 -2.64 -5.05 -2.90
CA PRO A 56 -2.76 -3.61 -3.16
C PRO A 56 -2.50 -3.27 -4.63
N LYS A 57 -3.18 -2.24 -5.13
CA LYS A 57 -3.07 -1.75 -6.51
C LYS A 57 -2.05 -0.61 -6.59
N ILE A 58 -1.24 -0.62 -7.66
CA ILE A 58 -0.23 0.41 -7.94
C ILE A 58 -0.40 0.88 -9.38
N ASN A 59 -0.61 2.20 -9.58
CA ASN A 59 -0.85 2.77 -10.91
C ASN A 59 -0.03 4.05 -11.10
N ALA A 60 0.79 4.10 -12.15
CA ALA A 60 1.46 5.32 -12.57
C ALA A 60 0.44 6.38 -13.04
N ILE A 61 0.62 7.65 -12.66
CA ILE A 61 -0.33 8.73 -12.95
C ILE A 61 0.17 9.65 -14.05
N ASN A 62 1.42 10.14 -13.96
CA ASN A 62 1.94 11.16 -14.86
C ASN A 62 3.12 10.71 -15.73
N PHE A 63 3.30 9.40 -15.85
CA PHE A 63 4.30 8.79 -16.72
C PHE A 63 3.85 7.40 -17.17
N LYS A 64 4.54 6.84 -18.17
CA LYS A 64 4.34 5.47 -18.68
C LYS A 64 5.67 4.76 -18.74
N ASN A 65 5.63 3.43 -18.88
CA ASN A 65 6.85 2.67 -19.12
C ASN A 65 7.59 3.19 -20.35
N GLU A 66 8.90 3.33 -20.25
CA GLU A 66 9.80 3.81 -21.29
C GLU A 66 9.50 5.22 -21.80
N SER A 67 8.85 6.07 -20.98
CA SER A 67 8.56 7.45 -21.36
C SER A 67 9.65 8.44 -20.91
N TRP A 68 9.80 9.52 -21.71
CA TRP A 68 10.61 10.67 -21.32
C TRP A 68 9.80 11.59 -20.41
N ILE A 69 10.34 11.86 -19.20
CA ILE A 69 9.70 12.72 -18.21
C ILE A 69 10.57 13.91 -17.78
N SER A 70 11.46 14.36 -18.67
CA SER A 70 12.42 15.46 -18.38
C SER A 70 11.77 16.76 -17.90
N LYS A 71 10.53 17.02 -18.32
CA LYS A 71 9.75 18.20 -17.91
C LYS A 71 8.98 18.00 -16.59
N ASN A 72 8.97 16.81 -16.05
CA ASN A 72 8.25 16.52 -14.79
C ASN A 72 9.14 16.87 -13.60
N ASN A 73 8.65 17.73 -12.70
CA ASN A 73 9.28 18.00 -11.42
C ASN A 73 8.96 16.90 -10.38
N TYR A 74 7.85 16.20 -10.59
CA TYR A 74 7.35 15.16 -9.70
C TYR A 74 7.03 13.87 -10.45
N LEU A 75 7.27 12.75 -9.79
CA LEU A 75 6.78 11.45 -10.22
C LEU A 75 5.60 11.06 -9.31
N LYS A 76 4.46 10.70 -9.90
CA LYS A 76 3.22 10.42 -9.16
C LYS A 76 2.70 9.03 -9.45
N VAL A 77 2.42 8.29 -8.39
CA VAL A 77 1.88 6.94 -8.42
C VAL A 77 0.71 6.83 -7.47
N LYS A 78 -0.41 6.31 -7.92
CA LYS A 78 -1.55 6.01 -7.07
C LYS A 78 -1.41 4.61 -6.49
N ILE A 79 -1.55 4.49 -5.16
CA ILE A 79 -1.61 3.21 -4.47
C ILE A 79 -2.92 3.10 -3.71
N SER A 80 -3.56 1.93 -3.74
CA SER A 80 -4.82 1.72 -3.04
C SER A 80 -4.99 0.27 -2.62
N ASP A 81 -5.64 0.11 -1.51
CA ASP A 81 -6.20 -1.14 -1.04
C ASP A 81 -7.56 -0.85 -0.38
N GLU A 82 -8.61 -1.55 -0.82
CA GLU A 82 -9.99 -1.23 -0.42
C GLU A 82 -10.47 -2.04 0.78
N ILE A 83 -9.78 -3.14 1.13
CA ILE A 83 -10.23 -4.08 2.15
C ILE A 83 -9.52 -3.81 3.46
N SER A 84 -8.23 -4.09 3.54
CA SER A 84 -7.46 -3.89 4.76
C SER A 84 -6.71 -2.56 4.81
N GLY A 85 -6.52 -1.90 3.66
CA GLY A 85 -5.81 -0.64 3.52
C GLY A 85 -4.29 -0.79 3.52
N ILE A 86 -3.60 0.27 3.11
CA ILE A 86 -2.13 0.28 2.97
C ILE A 86 -1.47 0.33 4.35
N LYS A 87 -0.53 -0.58 4.59
CA LYS A 87 0.32 -0.62 5.78
C LYS A 87 1.62 0.13 5.59
N ASN A 88 2.33 -0.17 4.51
CA ASN A 88 3.59 0.47 4.18
C ASN A 88 3.88 0.40 2.67
N TYR A 89 4.86 1.18 2.26
CA TYR A 89 5.42 1.14 0.92
C TYR A 89 6.91 1.40 0.97
N ARG A 90 7.62 0.96 -0.06
CA ARG A 90 9.03 1.23 -0.28
C ARG A 90 9.27 1.49 -1.77
N ALA A 91 10.06 2.50 -2.08
CA ALA A 91 10.42 2.83 -3.45
C ALA A 91 11.93 2.96 -3.62
N THR A 92 12.41 2.58 -4.81
CA THR A 92 13.80 2.76 -5.23
C THR A 92 13.86 3.27 -6.66
N ILE A 93 14.87 4.09 -6.96
CA ILE A 93 15.30 4.41 -8.33
C ILE A 93 16.72 3.89 -8.48
N ASN A 94 16.97 3.06 -9.50
CA ASN A 94 18.30 2.42 -9.74
C ASN A 94 18.84 1.75 -8.48
N ASP A 95 17.97 1.00 -7.77
CA ASP A 95 18.22 0.33 -6.49
C ASP A 95 18.53 1.25 -5.30
N GLN A 96 18.60 2.56 -5.49
CA GLN A 96 18.75 3.52 -4.41
C GLN A 96 17.38 3.85 -3.82
N TRP A 97 17.27 3.77 -2.49
CA TRP A 97 16.04 4.13 -1.80
C TRP A 97 15.67 5.60 -2.02
N ILE A 98 14.40 5.85 -2.30
CA ILE A 98 13.83 7.19 -2.43
C ILE A 98 12.72 7.41 -1.42
N LEU A 99 12.61 8.65 -0.92
CA LEU A 99 11.47 9.06 -0.12
C LEU A 99 10.34 9.51 -1.04
N MET A 100 9.22 8.80 -0.99
CA MET A 100 7.97 9.25 -1.61
C MET A 100 7.00 9.71 -0.52
N GLU A 101 6.39 10.86 -0.70
CA GLU A 101 5.34 11.37 0.19
C GLU A 101 3.99 10.75 -0.15
N TYR A 102 3.29 10.22 0.86
CA TYR A 102 1.97 9.60 0.70
C TYR A 102 0.86 10.51 1.22
N ASP A 103 -0.01 10.96 0.33
CA ASP A 103 -1.26 11.61 0.68
C ASP A 103 -2.40 10.56 0.76
N THR A 104 -2.87 10.30 1.95
CA THR A 104 -3.92 9.30 2.21
C THR A 104 -5.28 9.68 1.64
N LYS A 105 -5.57 10.99 1.44
CA LYS A 105 -6.84 11.45 0.88
C LYS A 105 -6.94 11.22 -0.61
N THR A 106 -5.86 11.50 -1.32
CA THR A 106 -5.75 11.29 -2.78
C THR A 106 -5.21 9.93 -3.14
N GLN A 107 -4.65 9.19 -2.17
CA GLN A 107 -3.97 7.90 -2.35
C GLN A 107 -2.75 8.01 -3.27
N LEU A 108 -2.10 9.18 -3.33
CA LEU A 108 -0.94 9.44 -4.18
C LEU A 108 0.36 9.32 -3.41
N LEU A 109 1.30 8.60 -3.99
CA LEU A 109 2.73 8.70 -3.70
C LEU A 109 3.35 9.72 -4.65
N THR A 110 4.07 10.69 -4.11
CA THR A 110 4.77 11.72 -4.87
C THR A 110 6.25 11.70 -4.54
N TYR A 111 7.10 11.63 -5.56
CA TYR A 111 8.54 11.83 -5.46
C TYR A 111 8.93 13.17 -6.09
N ASP A 112 9.71 13.99 -5.38
CA ASP A 112 10.27 15.24 -5.89
C ASP A 112 11.65 14.98 -6.48
N PHE A 113 11.84 15.31 -7.76
CA PHE A 113 13.14 15.17 -8.44
C PHE A 113 14.19 16.19 -7.96
N ASN A 114 13.82 17.17 -7.12
CA ASN A 114 14.79 18.05 -6.47
C ASN A 114 15.52 17.38 -5.28
N ASP A 115 15.06 16.20 -4.84
CA ASP A 115 15.80 15.38 -3.89
C ASP A 115 17.14 14.96 -4.49
N ASN A 116 18.21 14.98 -3.66
CA ASN A 116 19.62 14.82 -4.07
C ASN A 116 19.98 13.40 -4.54
N ILE A 117 19.14 12.72 -5.29
CA ILE A 117 19.44 11.43 -5.87
C ILE A 117 20.00 11.62 -7.28
N ILE A 118 21.11 10.95 -7.56
CA ILE A 118 21.69 10.93 -8.90
C ILE A 118 20.70 10.19 -9.83
N ILE A 119 20.13 10.94 -10.75
CA ILE A 119 19.26 10.41 -11.80
C ILE A 119 20.10 10.25 -13.06
N GLU A 120 20.09 9.06 -13.61
CA GLU A 120 20.69 8.75 -14.90
C GLU A 120 19.71 9.10 -16.04
N THR A 121 20.19 9.01 -17.28
CA THR A 121 19.32 9.19 -18.44
C THR A 121 18.24 8.11 -18.48
N LYS A 122 18.59 6.84 -18.18
CA LYS A 122 17.68 5.70 -18.08
C LYS A 122 17.57 5.29 -16.61
N ASN A 123 16.35 5.27 -16.09
CA ASN A 123 16.11 4.97 -14.68
C ASN A 123 15.13 3.83 -14.53
N ASN A 124 15.39 2.95 -13.58
CA ASN A 124 14.47 1.89 -13.17
C ASN A 124 13.81 2.26 -11.84
N LEU A 125 12.49 2.45 -11.86
CA LEU A 125 11.68 2.66 -10.67
C LEU A 125 11.11 1.33 -10.20
N LYS A 126 11.27 1.05 -8.91
CA LYS A 126 10.62 -0.07 -8.25
C LYS A 126 9.85 0.41 -7.03
N ILE A 127 8.59 0.02 -6.93
CA ILE A 127 7.72 0.33 -5.78
C ILE A 127 7.12 -0.98 -5.28
N ILE A 128 7.25 -1.23 -3.98
CA ILE A 128 6.62 -2.34 -3.27
C ILE A 128 5.61 -1.74 -2.31
N VAL A 129 4.38 -2.23 -2.35
CA VAL A 129 3.30 -1.81 -1.45
C VAL A 129 2.78 -3.02 -0.72
N THR A 130 2.61 -2.91 0.60
CA THR A 130 2.09 -3.97 1.46
C THR A 130 0.88 -3.46 2.23
N ASP A 131 -0.18 -4.24 2.28
CA ASP A 131 -1.40 -3.97 3.04
C ASP A 131 -1.28 -4.36 4.52
N ASN A 132 -2.36 -4.17 5.28
CA ASN A 132 -2.37 -4.41 6.72
C ASN A 132 -2.43 -5.89 7.12
N VAL A 133 -2.71 -6.81 6.20
CA VAL A 133 -2.69 -8.26 6.46
C VAL A 133 -1.49 -8.97 5.84
N GLY A 134 -0.69 -8.27 5.02
CA GLY A 134 0.57 -8.77 4.49
C GLY A 134 0.57 -9.10 3.00
N ASN A 135 -0.54 -8.86 2.25
CA ASN A 135 -0.49 -8.97 0.80
C ASN A 135 0.40 -7.86 0.24
N SER A 136 1.14 -8.16 -0.81
CA SER A 136 2.09 -7.22 -1.41
C SER A 136 2.01 -7.20 -2.92
N SER A 137 2.17 -6.01 -3.49
CA SER A 137 2.37 -5.79 -4.92
C SER A 137 3.70 -5.13 -5.19
N THR A 138 4.30 -5.48 -6.31
CA THR A 138 5.51 -4.84 -6.83
C THR A 138 5.20 -4.22 -8.18
N PHE A 139 5.58 -2.96 -8.35
CA PHE A 139 5.50 -2.23 -9.60
C PHE A 139 6.92 -1.87 -10.04
N GLU A 140 7.30 -2.27 -11.25
CA GLU A 140 8.59 -1.94 -11.86
C GLU A 140 8.36 -1.29 -13.21
N THR A 141 9.09 -0.22 -13.50
CA THR A 141 8.99 0.52 -14.74
C THR A 141 10.26 1.29 -15.05
N ILE A 142 10.50 1.54 -16.32
CA ILE A 142 11.61 2.35 -16.80
C ILE A 142 11.09 3.72 -17.19
N PHE A 143 11.86 4.76 -16.89
CA PHE A 143 11.64 6.12 -17.40
C PHE A 143 12.95 6.77 -17.79
N TYR A 144 12.86 7.77 -18.68
CA TYR A 144 14.01 8.55 -19.12
C TYR A 144 13.89 10.00 -18.64
N LYS A 145 14.99 10.56 -18.15
CA LYS A 145 15.07 11.95 -17.69
C LYS A 145 16.44 12.54 -18.02
N LYS A 146 16.45 13.82 -18.42
CA LYS A 146 17.64 14.69 -18.59
C LYS A 146 17.48 15.91 -17.74
#